data_09041193bdeebd0c2bde874308931864
#
_entry.id   09041193bdeebd0c2bde874308931864
#
_cell.length_a   1.000
_cell.length_b   1.000
_cell.length_c   1.000
_cell.angle_alpha   90.00
_cell.angle_beta   90.00
_cell.angle_gamma   90.00
#
_symmetry.space_group_name_H-M   'P 1'
#
loop_
_entity.id
_entity.type
_entity.pdbx_description
1 polymer ?
#
loop_
_entity_poly.entity_id
_entity_poly.type
_entity_poly.pdbx_seq_one_letter_code
_entity_poly.pdbx_strand_id
1 'polypeptide(L)'
;MKNSSNNKWNNTLLKYKQKNLEIMSLSKSIRYVGIINYHGRTLAGKIKPGIKPLFSPDQVRNEFFAIATSVKLREKSLSAICKSNYTILNHKKATILLFYNNKIIYYITFGPNKIPNKLLIQKIKNITTVA
;
A
#
# COMPACT_ATOMS: atom_id res chain seq x y z
N MET A 1 -25.18 -13.41 15.89
CA MET A 1 -25.14 -14.19 14.67
C MET A 1 -23.79 -14.12 14.00
N LYS A 2 -23.20 -15.27 13.86
CA LYS A 2 -21.83 -15.41 13.33
C LYS A 2 -21.65 -14.84 11.92
N ASN A 3 -22.70 -14.79 11.11
CA ASN A 3 -22.56 -14.54 9.68
C ASN A 3 -22.47 -13.06 9.30
N SER A 4 -23.02 -12.14 10.09
CA SER A 4 -23.01 -10.73 9.71
C SER A 4 -21.65 -10.08 9.87
N SER A 5 -20.90 -10.35 10.93
CA SER A 5 -19.54 -9.81 11.09
C SER A 5 -18.55 -10.44 10.13
N ASN A 6 -18.67 -11.74 9.84
CA ASN A 6 -17.86 -12.41 8.82
C ASN A 6 -18.13 -11.86 7.43
N ASN A 7 -19.39 -11.58 7.10
CA ASN A 7 -19.76 -11.01 5.82
C ASN A 7 -19.22 -9.58 5.65
N LYS A 8 -19.28 -8.76 6.70
CA LYS A 8 -18.69 -7.41 6.68
C LYS A 8 -17.18 -7.46 6.47
N TRP A 9 -16.49 -8.35 7.15
CA TRP A 9 -15.04 -8.52 7.01
C TRP A 9 -14.69 -9.00 5.60
N ASN A 10 -15.39 -10.00 5.09
CA ASN A 10 -15.17 -10.52 3.74
C ASN A 10 -15.43 -9.45 2.68
N ASN A 11 -16.48 -8.63 2.85
CA ASN A 11 -16.78 -7.53 1.93
C ASN A 11 -15.67 -6.47 1.96
N THR A 12 -15.13 -6.17 3.13
CA THR A 12 -14.00 -5.24 3.27
C THR A 12 -12.77 -5.77 2.56
N LEU A 13 -12.44 -7.05 2.72
CA LEU A 13 -11.31 -7.67 2.03
C LEU A 13 -11.51 -7.68 0.52
N LEU A 14 -12.71 -7.92 0.04
CA LEU A 14 -13.02 -7.86 -1.39
C LEU A 14 -12.81 -6.45 -1.95
N LYS A 15 -13.20 -5.41 -1.21
CA LYS A 15 -12.95 -4.03 -1.60
C LYS A 15 -11.44 -3.75 -1.72
N TYR A 16 -10.65 -4.23 -0.79
CA TYR A 16 -9.19 -4.05 -0.85
C TYR A 16 -8.59 -4.81 -2.04
N LYS A 17 -9.04 -6.02 -2.31
CA LYS A 17 -8.60 -6.78 -3.49
C LYS A 17 -8.93 -6.04 -4.77
N GLN A 18 -10.12 -5.46 -4.87
CA GLN A 18 -10.53 -4.69 -6.02
C GLN A 18 -9.69 -3.43 -6.18
N LYS A 19 -9.40 -2.71 -5.11
CA LYS A 19 -8.51 -1.55 -5.14
C LYS A 19 -7.11 -1.92 -5.61
N ASN A 20 -6.58 -3.07 -5.17
CA ASN A 20 -5.30 -3.57 -5.65
C ASN A 20 -5.28 -3.78 -7.15
N LEU A 21 -6.34 -4.37 -7.70
CA LEU A 21 -6.46 -4.59 -9.14
C LEU A 21 -6.56 -3.25 -9.89
N GLU A 22 -7.34 -2.31 -9.40
CA GLU A 22 -7.47 -1.00 -10.00
C GLU A 22 -6.12 -0.27 -10.03
N ILE A 23 -5.40 -0.27 -8.92
CA ILE A 23 -4.08 0.37 -8.84
C ILE A 23 -3.10 -0.33 -9.80
N MET A 24 -3.08 -1.66 -9.79
CA MET A 24 -2.19 -2.43 -10.66
C MET A 24 -2.41 -2.11 -12.13
N SER A 25 -3.64 -1.84 -12.52
CA SER A 25 -4.00 -1.55 -13.91
C SER A 25 -3.56 -0.17 -14.39
N LEU A 26 -3.19 0.74 -13.49
CA LEU A 26 -2.87 2.12 -13.84
C LEU A 26 -1.52 2.27 -14.55
N SER A 27 -0.59 1.35 -14.32
CA SER A 27 0.74 1.44 -14.92
C SER A 27 1.38 0.07 -15.02
N LYS A 28 2.04 -0.17 -16.14
CA LYS A 28 2.84 -1.39 -16.35
C LYS A 28 4.07 -1.46 -15.45
N SER A 29 4.49 -0.31 -14.91
CA SER A 29 5.65 -0.23 -14.03
C SER A 29 5.35 -0.72 -12.61
N ILE A 30 4.08 -0.82 -12.23
CA ILE A 30 3.68 -1.31 -10.92
C ILE A 30 3.90 -2.82 -10.87
N ARG A 31 4.64 -3.27 -9.86
CA ARG A 31 4.98 -4.70 -9.69
C ARG A 31 4.23 -5.36 -8.55
N TYR A 32 3.94 -4.63 -7.50
CA TYR A 32 3.23 -5.14 -6.34
C TYR A 32 2.37 -4.05 -5.73
N VAL A 33 1.19 -4.42 -5.25
CA VAL A 33 0.32 -3.55 -4.46
C VAL A 33 -0.08 -4.30 -3.20
N GLY A 34 0.26 -3.74 -2.06
CA GLY A 34 -0.11 -4.28 -0.75
C GLY A 34 -0.94 -3.27 0.02
N ILE A 35 -1.97 -3.74 0.67
CA ILE A 35 -2.77 -2.96 1.60
C ILE A 35 -2.54 -3.55 2.97
N ILE A 36 -1.99 -2.75 3.88
CA ILE A 36 -1.63 -3.21 5.22
C ILE A 36 -2.33 -2.35 6.26
N ASN A 37 -2.58 -2.95 7.42
CA ASN A 37 -3.20 -2.22 8.51
C ASN A 37 -2.15 -1.46 9.33
N TYR A 38 -2.63 -0.77 10.34
CA TYR A 38 -1.82 0.07 11.22
C TYR A 38 -0.76 -0.72 12.01
N HIS A 39 -0.90 -2.05 12.09
CA HIS A 39 0.07 -2.91 12.77
C HIS A 39 1.02 -3.63 11.82
N GLY A 40 0.94 -3.34 10.53
CA GLY A 40 1.81 -3.96 9.54
C GLY A 40 1.32 -5.29 9.00
N ARG A 41 0.08 -5.67 9.28
CA ARG A 41 -0.50 -6.91 8.74
C ARG A 41 -1.05 -6.68 7.34
N THR A 42 -0.78 -7.62 6.44
CA THR A 42 -1.31 -7.59 5.09
C THR A 42 -2.80 -7.90 5.09
N LEU A 43 -3.60 -6.98 4.59
CA LEU A 43 -5.04 -7.16 4.38
C LEU A 43 -5.32 -7.69 2.98
N ALA A 44 -4.57 -7.23 1.99
CA ALA A 44 -4.64 -7.72 0.62
C ALA A 44 -3.31 -7.41 -0.07
N GLY A 45 -2.82 -8.35 -0.86
CA GLY A 45 -1.61 -8.15 -1.64
C GLY A 45 -1.78 -8.74 -3.02
N LYS A 46 -1.23 -8.07 -4.02
CA LYS A 46 -1.24 -8.54 -5.40
C LYS A 46 0.11 -8.28 -6.04
N ILE A 47 0.75 -9.34 -6.50
CA ILE A 47 1.97 -9.23 -7.29
C ILE A 47 1.60 -9.34 -8.77
N LYS A 48 2.28 -8.58 -9.61
CA LYS A 48 2.11 -8.66 -11.05
C LYS A 48 2.51 -10.05 -11.54
N PRO A 49 1.70 -10.71 -12.39
CA PRO A 49 2.06 -12.01 -12.92
C PRO A 49 3.42 -11.99 -13.62
N GLY A 50 4.21 -13.04 -13.40
CA GLY A 50 5.54 -13.18 -14.00
C GLY A 50 6.66 -12.44 -13.28
N ILE A 51 6.35 -11.69 -12.22
CA ILE A 51 7.34 -10.96 -11.43
C ILE A 51 7.71 -11.80 -10.20
N LYS A 52 9.01 -11.93 -9.94
CA LYS A 52 9.48 -12.57 -8.71
C LYS A 52 9.28 -11.63 -7.52
N PRO A 53 8.81 -12.14 -6.37
CA PRO A 53 8.74 -11.34 -5.16
C PRO A 53 10.10 -10.74 -4.81
N LEU A 54 10.10 -9.47 -4.42
CA LEU A 54 11.31 -8.76 -4.02
C LEU A 54 11.84 -9.28 -2.68
N PHE A 55 10.95 -9.72 -1.81
CA PHE A 55 11.25 -10.14 -0.45
C PHE A 55 10.76 -11.56 -0.19
N SER A 56 11.46 -12.27 0.69
CA SER A 56 10.94 -13.50 1.30
C SER A 56 9.75 -13.17 2.21
N PRO A 57 8.93 -14.17 2.60
CA PRO A 57 7.83 -13.92 3.53
C PRO A 57 8.25 -13.26 4.85
N ASP A 58 9.40 -13.66 5.41
CA ASP A 58 9.91 -13.04 6.64
C ASP A 58 10.33 -11.59 6.42
N GLN A 59 10.97 -11.31 5.29
CA GLN A 59 11.36 -9.96 4.92
C GLN A 59 10.14 -9.06 4.72
N VAL A 60 9.08 -9.57 4.10
CA VAL A 60 7.82 -8.84 3.94
C VAL A 60 7.24 -8.44 5.30
N ARG A 61 7.18 -9.39 6.23
CA ARG A 61 6.67 -9.10 7.58
C ARG A 61 7.48 -8.02 8.27
N ASN A 62 8.81 -8.11 8.19
CA ASN A 62 9.70 -7.13 8.79
C ASN A 62 9.55 -5.75 8.14
N GLU A 63 9.48 -5.72 6.82
CA GLU A 63 9.31 -4.47 6.07
C GLU A 63 7.99 -3.79 6.42
N PHE A 64 6.89 -4.54 6.41
CA PHE A 64 5.57 -3.97 6.70
C PHE A 64 5.44 -3.51 8.14
N PHE A 65 6.05 -4.23 9.07
CA PHE A 65 6.12 -3.78 10.46
C PHE A 65 6.91 -2.47 10.58
N ALA A 66 8.05 -2.37 9.92
CA ALA A 66 8.87 -1.17 9.91
C ALA A 66 8.13 0.03 9.29
N ILE A 67 7.45 -0.19 8.18
CA ILE A 67 6.64 0.85 7.52
C ILE A 67 5.52 1.32 8.44
N ALA A 68 4.76 0.41 9.03
CA ALA A 68 3.66 0.76 9.94
C ALA A 68 4.18 1.54 11.15
N THR A 69 5.29 1.13 11.73
CA THR A 69 5.92 1.83 12.84
C THR A 69 6.36 3.23 12.44
N SER A 70 6.99 3.37 11.27
CA SER A 70 7.42 4.65 10.73
C SER A 70 6.24 5.61 10.53
N VAL A 71 5.14 5.12 9.95
CA VAL A 71 3.93 5.92 9.73
C VAL A 71 3.37 6.43 11.07
N LYS A 72 3.29 5.57 12.07
CA LYS A 72 2.79 5.96 13.41
C LYS A 72 3.66 7.04 14.04
N LEU A 73 4.98 6.87 13.97
CA LEU A 73 5.91 7.83 14.56
C LEU A 73 5.83 9.18 13.85
N ARG A 74 5.75 9.18 12.53
CA ARG A 74 5.65 10.41 11.74
C ARG A 74 4.34 11.12 11.96
N GLU A 75 3.24 10.40 12.02
CA GLU A 75 1.93 10.97 12.31
C GLU A 75 1.92 11.71 13.63
N LYS A 76 2.55 11.13 14.65
CA LYS A 76 2.64 11.70 15.98
C LYS A 76 3.54 12.94 16.03
N SER A 77 4.68 12.89 15.33
CA SER A 77 5.69 13.94 15.36
C SER A 77 5.40 15.10 14.43
N LEU A 78 4.77 14.84 13.30
CA LEU A 78 4.58 15.81 12.21
C LEU A 78 3.13 16.23 12.01
N SER A 79 2.25 15.85 12.92
CA SER A 79 0.81 16.16 12.79
C SER A 79 0.53 17.66 12.68
N ALA A 80 1.38 18.49 13.27
CA ALA A 80 1.24 19.95 13.23
C ALA A 80 1.78 20.58 11.94
N ILE A 81 2.64 19.87 11.20
CA ILE A 81 3.34 20.44 10.04
C ILE A 81 2.76 19.95 8.72
N CYS A 82 2.48 18.68 8.62
CA CYS A 82 1.93 18.12 7.39
C CYS A 82 1.17 16.84 7.63
N LYS A 83 -0.02 16.82 7.10
CA LYS A 83 -0.58 15.53 6.70
C LYS A 83 0.10 15.17 5.39
N SER A 84 1.07 14.27 5.46
CA SER A 84 1.74 13.79 4.27
C SER A 84 0.73 13.11 3.34
N ASN A 85 0.66 13.55 2.10
CA ASN A 85 -0.21 12.92 1.13
C ASN A 85 0.34 11.56 0.69
N TYR A 86 1.65 11.47 0.56
CA TYR A 86 2.33 10.25 0.12
C TYR A 86 3.80 10.33 0.47
N THR A 87 4.46 9.19 0.43
CA THR A 87 5.90 9.07 0.62
C THR A 87 6.48 8.22 -0.51
N ILE A 88 7.58 8.65 -1.06
CA ILE A 88 8.33 7.87 -2.06
C ILE A 88 9.65 7.45 -1.44
N LEU A 89 9.90 6.14 -1.45
CA LEU A 89 11.18 5.56 -1.03
C LEU A 89 11.86 5.00 -2.28
N ASN A 90 12.91 5.67 -2.71
CA ASN A 90 13.63 5.27 -3.91
C ASN A 90 14.81 4.39 -3.55
N HIS A 91 14.74 3.12 -3.89
CA HIS A 91 15.79 2.15 -3.67
C HIS A 91 16.38 1.67 -5.00
N LYS A 92 17.55 1.07 -4.94
CA LYS A 92 18.25 0.60 -6.13
C LYS A 92 17.42 -0.37 -6.97
N LYS A 93 16.71 -1.31 -6.32
CA LYS A 93 15.95 -2.36 -7.00
C LYS A 93 14.47 -2.06 -7.17
N ALA A 94 13.96 -1.06 -6.49
CA ALA A 94 12.54 -0.73 -6.55
C ALA A 94 12.29 0.66 -5.98
N THR A 95 11.25 1.29 -6.48
CA THR A 95 10.69 2.50 -5.87
C THR A 95 9.41 2.12 -5.16
N ILE A 96 9.25 2.58 -3.94
CA ILE A 96 8.09 2.29 -3.11
C ILE A 96 7.30 3.57 -2.92
N LEU A 97 6.01 3.51 -3.23
CA LEU A 97 5.07 4.61 -3.01
C LEU A 97 4.14 4.22 -1.88
N LEU A 98 4.03 5.07 -0.88
CA LEU A 98 3.18 4.85 0.28
C LEU A 98 2.08 5.89 0.34
N PHE A 99 0.86 5.42 0.55
CA PHE A 99 -0.27 6.27 0.94
C PHE A 99 -0.77 5.81 2.29
N TYR A 100 -1.11 6.75 3.15
CA TYR A 100 -1.70 6.46 4.44
C TYR A 100 -3.05 7.17 4.54
N ASN A 101 -4.09 6.40 4.79
CA ASN A 101 -5.44 6.92 4.93
C ASN A 101 -6.22 6.10 5.94
N ASN A 102 -6.67 6.75 7.02
CA ASN A 102 -7.57 6.14 8.00
C ASN A 102 -7.07 4.80 8.53
N LYS A 103 -5.81 4.77 9.00
CA LYS A 103 -5.15 3.59 9.59
C LYS A 103 -4.89 2.46 8.59
N ILE A 104 -4.99 2.75 7.31
CA ILE A 104 -4.67 1.82 6.23
C ILE A 104 -3.49 2.38 5.45
N ILE A 105 -2.52 1.53 5.16
CA ILE A 105 -1.33 1.90 4.40
C ILE A 105 -1.36 1.15 3.08
N TYR A 106 -1.19 1.89 1.99
CA TYR A 106 -1.06 1.33 0.65
C TYR A 106 0.41 1.32 0.30
N TYR A 107 0.94 0.14 0.02
CA TYR A 107 2.35 -0.10 -0.27
C TYR A 107 2.46 -0.55 -1.73
N ILE A 108 3.02 0.31 -2.57
CA ILE A 108 3.04 0.09 -4.01
C ILE A 108 4.48 0.10 -4.48
N THR A 109 4.92 -0.98 -5.15
CA THR A 109 6.29 -1.05 -5.67
C THR A 109 6.31 -0.88 -7.19
N PHE A 110 7.30 -0.17 -7.64
CA PHE A 110 7.62 0.05 -9.05
C PHE A 110 8.95 -0.60 -9.37
N GLY A 111 9.18 -0.91 -10.63
CA GLY A 111 10.46 -1.43 -11.08
C GLY A 111 11.62 -0.45 -10.87
N PRO A 112 12.87 -0.92 -11.03
CA PRO A 112 14.05 -0.06 -10.87
C PRO A 112 13.97 1.16 -11.78
N ASN A 113 14.35 2.33 -11.25
CA ASN A 113 14.39 3.60 -11.98
C ASN A 113 13.04 4.05 -12.53
N LYS A 114 11.93 3.51 -12.01
CA LYS A 114 10.57 3.89 -12.39
C LYS A 114 9.95 4.69 -11.26
N ILE A 115 10.00 6.02 -11.38
CA ILE A 115 9.40 6.92 -10.40
C ILE A 115 8.05 7.37 -10.92
N PRO A 116 6.97 7.24 -10.14
CA PRO A 116 5.64 7.67 -10.59
C PRO A 116 5.60 9.19 -10.80
N ASN A 117 4.92 9.62 -11.87
CA ASN A 117 4.69 11.04 -12.10
C ASN A 117 3.49 11.54 -11.29
N LYS A 118 3.29 12.85 -11.30
CA LYS A 118 2.20 13.49 -10.53
C LYS A 118 0.81 12.98 -10.91
N LEU A 119 0.58 12.74 -12.20
CA LEU A 119 -0.72 12.25 -12.66
C LEU A 119 -1.02 10.86 -12.13
N LEU A 120 -0.04 9.96 -12.19
CA LEU A 120 -0.20 8.60 -11.66
C LEU A 120 -0.42 8.62 -10.15
N ILE A 121 0.36 9.42 -9.42
CA ILE A 121 0.20 9.59 -7.97
C ILE A 121 -1.21 10.06 -7.66
N GLN A 122 -1.74 11.03 -8.39
CA GLN A 122 -3.09 11.54 -8.16
C GLN A 122 -4.16 10.47 -8.43
N LYS A 123 -4.00 9.68 -9.48
CA LYS A 123 -4.93 8.58 -9.79
C LYS A 123 -4.93 7.53 -8.69
N ILE A 124 -3.75 7.15 -8.19
CA ILE A 124 -3.64 6.20 -7.09
C ILE A 124 -4.27 6.78 -5.83
N LYS A 125 -3.98 8.04 -5.52
CA LYS A 125 -4.57 8.72 -4.36
C LYS A 125 -6.10 8.69 -4.39
N ASN A 126 -6.68 8.93 -5.56
CA ASN A 126 -8.14 8.89 -5.71
C ASN A 126 -8.71 7.50 -5.36
N ILE A 127 -8.03 6.44 -5.75
CA ILE A 127 -8.45 5.08 -5.40
C ILE A 127 -8.33 4.84 -3.90
N THR A 128 -7.25 5.31 -3.27
CA THR A 128 -7.00 5.08 -1.84
C THR A 128 -7.96 5.86 -0.93
N THR A 129 -8.53 6.96 -1.40
CA THR A 129 -9.42 7.81 -0.60
C THR A 129 -10.89 7.44 -0.73
N VAL A 130 -11.25 6.61 -1.68
CA VAL A 130 -12.63 6.11 -1.82
C VAL A 130 -12.89 5.06 -0.75
N ALA A 131 -14.01 5.22 -0.04
CA ALA A 131 -14.40 4.32 1.03
C ALA A 131 -14.77 2.90 0.55
#